data_e6db82db1b48b72575a5a65126134b2a
#
_entry.id   e6db82db1b48b72575a5a65126134b2a
#
_cell.length_a   1.000
_cell.length_b   1.000
_cell.length_c   1.000
_cell.angle_alpha   90.00
_cell.angle_beta   90.00
_cell.angle_gamma   90.00
#
_symmetry.space_group_name_H-M   'P 1'
#
loop_
_entity.id
_entity.type
_entity.pdbx_description
1 polymer ?
#
loop_
_entity_poly.entity_id
_entity_poly.type
_entity_poly.pdbx_seq_one_letter_code
_entity_poly.pdbx_strand_id
1 'polypeptide(L)'
;MADEAQLSPFVFACQGGLVLDSSTFAMQPGMALELQNFEPDIRGGYRRISGYTTWNSNIVPQTASSTEKVLMSAYFKSKVIAARGTKIYEGGTTGSWTEIDTGRTNAGKYTHFRYTLGGTDFIVWADGANHATKYDG
;
A
#
# COMPACT_ATOMS: atom_id res chain seq x y z
N MET A 1 10.70 -59.48 -16.75
CA MET A 1 10.35 -58.58 -15.64
C MET A 1 10.67 -57.18 -16.12
N ALA A 2 9.64 -56.37 -16.28
CA ALA A 2 9.85 -54.96 -16.65
C ALA A 2 10.38 -54.24 -15.41
N ASP A 3 11.52 -53.62 -15.56
CA ASP A 3 12.12 -52.76 -14.55
C ASP A 3 11.19 -51.55 -14.37
N GLU A 4 10.47 -51.49 -13.25
CA GLU A 4 9.65 -50.34 -12.94
C GLU A 4 10.58 -49.14 -12.70
N ALA A 5 10.58 -48.19 -13.61
CA ALA A 5 11.32 -46.96 -13.46
C ALA A 5 10.87 -46.25 -12.20
N GLN A 6 11.69 -46.29 -11.18
CA GLN A 6 11.46 -45.61 -9.90
C GLN A 6 11.53 -44.12 -10.11
N LEU A 7 10.36 -43.46 -10.19
CA LEU A 7 10.26 -42.01 -10.29
C LEU A 7 10.70 -41.42 -8.94
N SER A 8 11.88 -40.79 -8.92
CA SER A 8 12.30 -39.98 -7.77
C SER A 8 11.50 -38.69 -7.74
N PRO A 9 10.88 -38.31 -6.63
CA PRO A 9 10.20 -37.03 -6.52
C PRO A 9 11.23 -35.90 -6.66
N PHE A 10 11.00 -35.01 -7.61
CA PHE A 10 11.80 -33.79 -7.76
C PHE A 10 11.18 -32.68 -6.94
N VAL A 11 11.90 -32.18 -5.93
CA VAL A 11 11.46 -31.04 -5.12
C VAL A 11 11.99 -29.75 -5.73
N PHE A 12 11.09 -28.91 -6.19
CA PHE A 12 11.41 -27.60 -6.72
C PHE A 12 11.30 -26.55 -5.61
N ALA A 13 12.43 -26.13 -5.06
CA ALA A 13 12.45 -25.11 -4.00
C ALA A 13 12.45 -23.72 -4.61
N CYS A 14 11.33 -22.98 -4.50
CA CYS A 14 11.20 -21.62 -4.98
C CYS A 14 11.84 -20.62 -4.01
N GLN A 15 13.17 -20.61 -3.91
CA GLN A 15 13.92 -19.79 -2.94
C GLN A 15 14.74 -18.65 -3.59
N GLY A 16 14.78 -18.59 -4.93
CA GLY A 16 15.69 -17.71 -5.65
C GLY A 16 15.28 -16.25 -5.74
N GLY A 17 14.06 -15.90 -5.35
CA GLY A 17 13.57 -14.52 -5.43
C GLY A 17 13.18 -14.06 -6.85
N LEU A 18 12.77 -12.80 -6.96
CA LEU A 18 12.47 -12.14 -8.23
C LEU A 18 13.77 -11.60 -8.81
N VAL A 19 14.09 -11.98 -10.04
CA VAL A 19 15.32 -11.58 -10.74
C VAL A 19 14.92 -10.80 -11.99
N LEU A 20 15.30 -9.53 -12.06
CA LEU A 20 14.93 -8.59 -13.13
C LEU A 20 16.08 -8.27 -14.09
N ASP A 21 17.30 -8.60 -13.71
CA ASP A 21 18.54 -8.18 -14.39
C ASP A 21 19.34 -9.33 -15.02
N SER A 22 18.90 -10.56 -14.83
CA SER A 22 19.61 -11.73 -15.37
C SER A 22 18.96 -12.28 -16.62
N SER A 23 19.78 -12.78 -17.53
CA SER A 23 19.33 -13.55 -18.68
C SER A 23 18.57 -14.80 -18.23
N THR A 24 17.47 -15.13 -18.91
CA THR A 24 16.70 -16.35 -18.66
C THR A 24 17.54 -17.64 -18.70
N PHE A 25 18.63 -17.65 -19.47
CA PHE A 25 19.55 -18.77 -19.55
C PHE A 25 20.49 -18.91 -18.34
N ALA A 26 20.66 -17.82 -17.58
CA ALA A 26 21.52 -17.81 -16.39
C ALA A 26 20.71 -17.98 -15.09
N MET A 27 19.40 -18.13 -15.18
CA MET A 27 18.54 -18.28 -14.01
C MET A 27 18.73 -19.66 -13.36
N GLN A 28 18.86 -19.63 -12.05
CA GLN A 28 18.89 -20.88 -11.28
C GLN A 28 17.46 -21.37 -11.00
N PRO A 29 17.26 -22.68 -10.83
CA PRO A 29 15.98 -23.23 -10.41
C PRO A 29 15.45 -22.56 -9.15
N GLY A 30 14.17 -22.16 -9.17
CA GLY A 30 13.55 -21.47 -8.04
C GLY A 30 13.58 -19.95 -8.10
N MET A 31 14.20 -19.36 -9.10
CA MET A 31 14.10 -17.93 -9.42
C MET A 31 12.86 -17.64 -10.25
N ALA A 32 12.29 -16.45 -10.11
CA ALA A 32 11.14 -15.99 -10.88
C ALA A 32 11.46 -14.70 -11.66
N LEU A 33 11.02 -14.63 -12.90
CA LEU A 33 11.07 -13.40 -13.71
C LEU A 33 9.91 -12.46 -13.41
N GLU A 34 8.78 -13.02 -13.06
CA GLU A 34 7.57 -12.29 -12.74
C GLU A 34 6.87 -12.96 -11.54
N LEU A 35 6.45 -12.14 -10.60
CA LEU A 35 5.66 -12.56 -9.44
C LEU A 35 4.42 -11.70 -9.36
N GLN A 36 3.27 -12.29 -9.61
CA GLN A 36 1.98 -11.62 -9.46
C GLN A 36 1.19 -12.23 -8.32
N ASN A 37 0.80 -11.40 -7.36
CA ASN A 37 0.05 -11.81 -6.16
C ASN A 37 0.81 -12.79 -5.24
N PHE A 38 2.14 -12.75 -5.28
CA PHE A 38 3.01 -13.51 -4.38
C PHE A 38 4.00 -12.59 -3.69
N GLU A 39 4.42 -12.96 -2.50
CA GLU A 39 5.47 -12.31 -1.74
C GLU A 39 6.47 -13.36 -1.22
N PRO A 40 7.74 -12.98 -0.99
CA PRO A 40 8.70 -13.88 -0.36
C PRO A 40 8.21 -14.30 1.04
N ASP A 41 8.33 -15.59 1.36
CA ASP A 41 8.07 -16.09 2.71
C ASP A 41 9.37 -16.12 3.52
N ILE A 42 9.29 -15.73 4.80
CA ILE A 42 10.44 -15.77 5.72
C ILE A 42 10.99 -17.17 5.96
N ARG A 43 10.21 -18.20 5.66
CA ARG A 43 10.58 -19.62 5.74
C ARG A 43 11.26 -20.14 4.46
N GLY A 44 11.44 -19.25 3.49
CA GLY A 44 11.88 -19.56 2.15
C GLY A 44 10.74 -19.87 1.20
N GLY A 45 10.96 -19.58 -0.10
CA GLY A 45 9.94 -19.73 -1.15
C GLY A 45 9.03 -18.52 -1.27
N TYR A 46 7.86 -18.74 -1.88
CA TYR A 46 6.86 -17.70 -2.13
C TYR A 46 5.53 -18.13 -1.54
N ARG A 47 4.85 -17.19 -0.94
CA ARG A 47 3.46 -17.37 -0.53
C ARG A 47 2.55 -16.44 -1.31
N ARG A 48 1.32 -16.83 -1.50
CA ARG A 48 0.30 -15.96 -2.05
C ARG A 48 0.02 -14.82 -1.07
N ILE A 49 -0.05 -13.59 -1.59
CA ILE A 49 -0.48 -12.43 -0.80
C ILE A 49 -1.90 -12.72 -0.28
N SER A 50 -2.08 -12.56 1.03
CA SER A 50 -3.39 -12.67 1.64
C SER A 50 -4.35 -11.65 1.03
N GLY A 51 -5.59 -12.04 0.85
CA GLY A 51 -6.64 -11.11 0.44
C GLY A 51 -6.74 -9.93 1.41
N TYR A 52 -7.28 -8.83 0.94
CA TYR A 52 -7.57 -7.65 1.76
C TYR A 52 -9.08 -7.42 1.80
N THR A 53 -9.52 -6.84 2.89
CA THR A 53 -10.88 -6.32 3.03
C THR A 53 -10.85 -4.81 2.91
N THR A 54 -11.90 -4.25 2.36
CA THR A 54 -12.03 -2.80 2.25
C THR A 54 -12.12 -2.20 3.65
N TRP A 55 -11.29 -1.20 3.95
CA TRP A 55 -11.33 -0.47 5.22
C TRP A 55 -12.67 0.25 5.43
N ASN A 56 -13.15 0.93 4.40
CA ASN A 56 -14.43 1.63 4.38
C ASN A 56 -15.09 1.36 3.03
N SER A 57 -16.36 0.97 3.03
CA SER A 57 -17.12 0.74 1.80
C SER A 57 -17.35 2.00 0.97
N ASN A 58 -17.31 3.18 1.61
CA ASN A 58 -17.42 4.45 0.92
C ASN A 58 -16.05 4.92 0.43
N ILE A 59 -15.97 5.24 -0.85
CA ILE A 59 -14.75 5.81 -1.44
C ILE A 59 -14.53 7.23 -0.92
N VAL A 60 -13.26 7.64 -0.84
CA VAL A 60 -12.90 9.04 -0.52
C VAL A 60 -13.56 9.96 -1.54
N PRO A 61 -14.31 10.99 -1.12
CA PRO A 61 -15.04 11.85 -2.05
C PRO A 61 -14.12 12.53 -3.06
N GLN A 62 -14.65 12.73 -4.25
CA GLN A 62 -14.00 13.47 -5.34
C GLN A 62 -14.39 14.93 -5.27
N THR A 63 -13.50 15.85 -5.67
CA THR A 63 -13.80 17.28 -5.66
C THR A 63 -14.20 17.81 -7.02
N ALA A 64 -13.56 17.37 -8.10
CA ALA A 64 -13.84 17.90 -9.43
C ALA A 64 -13.87 16.86 -10.54
N SER A 65 -13.20 15.72 -10.40
CA SER A 65 -13.06 14.71 -11.47
C SER A 65 -13.06 13.30 -10.92
N SER A 66 -13.71 12.39 -11.66
CA SER A 66 -13.68 10.95 -11.36
C SER A 66 -12.28 10.31 -11.45
N THR A 67 -11.33 11.00 -12.07
CA THR A 67 -9.95 10.55 -12.25
C THR A 67 -8.99 11.03 -11.16
N GLU A 68 -9.48 11.82 -10.19
CA GLU A 68 -8.66 12.28 -9.07
C GLU A 68 -8.12 11.10 -8.26
N LYS A 69 -6.80 11.12 -8.06
CA LYS A 69 -6.11 10.11 -7.26
C LYS A 69 -6.12 10.50 -5.79
N VAL A 70 -6.03 9.50 -4.93
CA VAL A 70 -5.69 9.73 -3.52
C VAL A 70 -4.20 10.04 -3.45
N LEU A 71 -3.87 11.24 -2.98
CA LEU A 71 -2.51 11.80 -2.94
C LEU A 71 -1.81 11.54 -1.61
N MET A 72 -2.57 11.28 -0.55
CA MET A 72 -2.08 10.94 0.77
C MET A 72 -3.05 9.97 1.44
N SER A 73 -2.50 9.04 2.21
CA SER A 73 -3.26 8.22 3.15
C SER A 73 -2.44 8.06 4.42
N ALA A 74 -3.02 8.40 5.56
CA ALA A 74 -2.39 8.31 6.87
C ALA A 74 -3.39 7.80 7.91
N TYR A 75 -2.92 6.99 8.86
CA TYR A 75 -3.75 6.52 9.96
C TYR A 75 -3.49 7.36 11.20
N PHE A 76 -4.54 7.94 11.79
CA PHE A 76 -4.44 8.79 12.96
C PHE A 76 -5.69 8.66 13.83
N LYS A 77 -5.51 8.41 15.14
CA LYS A 77 -6.59 8.29 16.13
C LYS A 77 -7.77 7.43 15.67
N SER A 78 -7.47 6.19 15.23
CA SER A 78 -8.47 5.22 14.75
C SER A 78 -9.22 5.61 13.47
N LYS A 79 -8.78 6.64 12.77
CA LYS A 79 -9.32 7.09 11.49
C LYS A 79 -8.23 7.09 10.41
N VAL A 80 -8.65 7.00 9.17
CA VAL A 80 -7.80 7.23 8.00
C VAL A 80 -8.01 8.67 7.55
N ILE A 81 -6.91 9.40 7.40
CA ILE A 81 -6.89 10.73 6.79
C ILE A 81 -6.43 10.54 5.35
N ALA A 82 -7.19 11.05 4.41
CA ALA A 82 -6.91 10.91 2.98
C ALA A 82 -7.03 12.26 2.26
N ALA A 83 -6.01 12.62 1.48
CA ALA A 83 -6.06 13.76 0.57
C ALA A 83 -6.52 13.30 -0.81
N ARG A 84 -7.54 13.94 -1.38
CA ARG A 84 -8.02 13.70 -2.73
C ARG A 84 -8.49 15.01 -3.36
N GLY A 85 -8.03 15.27 -4.58
CA GLY A 85 -8.34 16.53 -5.26
C GLY A 85 -7.81 17.73 -4.48
N THR A 86 -8.68 18.66 -4.16
CA THR A 86 -8.35 19.89 -3.42
C THR A 86 -8.72 19.84 -1.94
N LYS A 87 -9.04 18.65 -1.41
CA LYS A 87 -9.56 18.48 -0.06
C LYS A 87 -8.87 17.34 0.68
N ILE A 88 -8.97 17.42 2.01
CA ILE A 88 -8.53 16.36 2.91
C ILE A 88 -9.73 15.90 3.72
N TYR A 89 -9.83 14.59 3.87
CA TYR A 89 -10.94 13.92 4.53
C TYR A 89 -10.45 13.02 5.64
N GLU A 90 -11.27 12.84 6.66
CA GLU A 90 -11.13 11.76 7.63
C GLU A 90 -12.27 10.75 7.47
N GLY A 91 -11.96 9.48 7.67
CA GLY A 91 -12.94 8.40 7.64
C GLY A 91 -12.61 7.29 8.61
N GLY A 92 -13.65 6.72 9.21
CA GLY A 92 -13.56 5.51 10.03
C GLY A 92 -13.70 4.24 9.18
N THR A 93 -13.87 3.09 9.85
CA THR A 93 -14.11 1.79 9.20
C THR A 93 -15.49 1.71 8.53
N THR A 94 -16.42 2.58 8.93
CA THR A 94 -17.78 2.68 8.41
C THR A 94 -18.19 4.15 8.31
N GLY A 95 -19.24 4.41 7.55
CA GLY A 95 -19.81 5.75 7.42
C GLY A 95 -19.16 6.62 6.37
N SER A 96 -19.61 7.85 6.29
CA SER A 96 -19.17 8.83 5.31
C SER A 96 -17.84 9.45 5.71
N TRP A 97 -17.08 9.90 4.73
CA TRP A 97 -15.89 10.71 4.92
C TRP A 97 -16.27 12.13 5.31
N THR A 98 -15.59 12.68 6.28
CA THR A 98 -15.75 14.06 6.75
C THR A 98 -14.63 14.92 6.20
N GLU A 99 -14.96 16.04 5.60
CA GLU A 99 -13.98 17.03 5.15
C GLU A 99 -13.36 17.73 6.36
N ILE A 100 -12.02 17.78 6.42
CA ILE A 100 -11.26 18.41 7.51
C ILE A 100 -10.36 19.54 7.02
N ASP A 101 -10.09 19.62 5.71
CA ASP A 101 -9.31 20.67 5.09
C ASP A 101 -9.70 20.83 3.62
N THR A 102 -9.58 22.07 3.10
CA THR A 102 -9.98 22.41 1.74
C THR A 102 -9.07 23.47 1.12
N GLY A 103 -9.23 23.73 -0.17
CA GLY A 103 -8.43 24.73 -0.88
C GLY A 103 -7.00 24.32 -1.19
N ARG A 104 -6.73 23.01 -1.19
CA ARG A 104 -5.43 22.43 -1.52
C ARG A 104 -5.18 22.39 -3.02
N THR A 105 -3.93 22.35 -3.42
CA THR A 105 -3.53 22.19 -4.82
C THR A 105 -3.63 20.72 -5.23
N ASN A 106 -4.38 20.45 -6.29
CA ASN A 106 -4.64 19.09 -6.79
C ASN A 106 -3.45 18.51 -7.60
N ALA A 107 -2.23 18.62 -7.12
CA ALA A 107 -1.05 18.01 -7.77
C ALA A 107 0.10 17.77 -6.78
N GLY A 108 -0.12 18.01 -5.51
CA GLY A 108 0.92 17.96 -4.49
C GLY A 108 1.38 16.55 -4.18
N LYS A 109 2.65 16.41 -3.88
CA LYS A 109 3.16 15.24 -3.16
C LYS A 109 3.04 15.53 -1.69
N TYR A 110 2.13 14.86 -1.03
CA TYR A 110 1.96 15.04 0.40
C TYR A 110 3.03 14.28 1.17
N THR A 111 3.56 14.93 2.20
CA THR A 111 4.29 14.32 3.29
C THR A 111 3.52 14.54 4.58
N HIS A 112 3.63 13.62 5.51
CA HIS A 112 3.01 13.76 6.82
C HIS A 112 3.92 13.19 7.90
N PHE A 113 3.77 13.72 9.12
CA PHE A 113 4.38 13.17 10.32
C PHE A 113 3.45 13.36 11.52
N ARG A 114 3.69 12.58 12.56
CA ARG A 114 2.94 12.65 13.82
C ARG A 114 3.88 13.07 14.94
N TYR A 115 3.37 13.85 15.87
CA TYR A 115 4.08 14.21 17.09
C TYR A 115 3.09 14.46 18.24
N THR A 116 3.59 14.39 19.46
CA THR A 116 2.84 14.68 20.68
C THR A 116 3.40 15.93 21.32
N LEU A 117 2.54 16.87 21.68
CA LEU A 117 2.92 18.08 22.38
C LEU A 117 1.90 18.36 23.50
N GLY A 118 2.37 18.51 24.73
CA GLY A 118 1.52 18.77 25.87
C GLY A 118 0.48 17.68 26.16
N GLY A 119 0.77 16.43 25.81
CA GLY A 119 -0.16 15.31 25.97
C GLY A 119 -1.20 15.19 24.85
N THR A 120 -1.17 16.07 23.85
CA THR A 120 -2.04 16.01 22.67
C THR A 120 -1.26 15.49 21.47
N ASP A 121 -1.83 14.48 20.80
CA ASP A 121 -1.28 13.95 19.56
C ASP A 121 -1.76 14.77 18.36
N PHE A 122 -0.82 15.07 17.50
CA PHE A 122 -1.04 15.82 16.25
C PHE A 122 -0.54 15.03 15.05
N ILE A 123 -1.22 15.23 13.93
CA ILE A 123 -0.68 14.93 12.61
C ILE A 123 -0.52 16.22 11.83
N VAL A 124 0.61 16.35 11.15
CA VAL A 124 0.91 17.48 10.26
C VAL A 124 1.09 16.97 8.87
N TRP A 125 0.56 17.68 7.90
CA TRP A 125 0.78 17.40 6.48
C TRP A 125 1.21 18.65 5.73
N ALA A 126 1.99 18.42 4.70
CA ALA A 126 2.44 19.44 3.75
C ALA A 126 2.39 18.88 2.33
N ASP A 127 1.99 19.66 1.37
CA ASP A 127 1.89 19.31 -0.06
C ASP A 127 2.92 20.04 -0.94
N GLY A 128 3.78 20.84 -0.33
CA GLY A 128 4.79 21.64 -1.04
C GLY A 128 4.27 22.88 -1.76
N ALA A 129 2.95 23.05 -1.86
CA ALA A 129 2.31 24.19 -2.54
C ALA A 129 1.54 25.09 -1.56
N ASN A 130 0.99 24.53 -0.52
CA ASN A 130 0.20 25.21 0.50
C ASN A 130 0.90 25.18 1.85
N HIS A 131 0.44 26.01 2.78
CA HIS A 131 0.94 25.99 4.15
C HIS A 131 0.74 24.62 4.79
N ALA A 132 1.71 24.17 5.58
CA ALA A 132 1.57 22.97 6.39
C ALA A 132 0.41 23.14 7.39
N THR A 133 -0.40 22.11 7.51
CA THR A 133 -1.55 22.11 8.43
C THR A 133 -1.33 21.11 9.53
N LYS A 134 -1.69 21.53 10.75
CA LYS A 134 -1.71 20.71 11.95
C LYS A 134 -3.15 20.33 12.29
N TYR A 135 -3.37 19.06 12.64
CA TYR A 135 -4.67 18.53 13.01
C TYR A 135 -4.54 17.63 14.24
N ASP A 136 -5.48 17.75 15.15
CA ASP A 136 -5.51 17.02 16.42
C ASP A 136 -6.66 16.02 16.57
N GLY A 137 -7.55 15.94 15.57
CA GLY A 137 -8.68 15.01 15.53
C GLY A 137 -9.99 15.57 16.00
#